data_915ef87a5c66f66f000654567dc9f897
#
_entry.id   915ef87a5c66f66f000654567dc9f897
#
_cell.length_a   1.000
_cell.length_b   1.000
_cell.length_c   1.000
_cell.angle_alpha   90.00
_cell.angle_beta   90.00
_cell.angle_gamma   90.00
#
_symmetry.space_group_name_H-M   'P 1'
#
loop_
_entity.id
_entity.type
_entity.pdbx_description
1 polymer ?
#
loop_
_entity_poly.entity_id
_entity_poly.type
_entity_poly.pdbx_seq_one_letter_code
_entity_poly.pdbx_strand_id
1 'polypeptide(L)'
;MSGRSIHIFCGTGMGKTSAALGKGIREAGLGKSVILIQFLKEKQAEGSMDFFKRLEPEVRLFRFEKFPENYDCLTEREQEDEVRNIKNGLNFAKKVLAIGECDVLILDEILGLTEKGIVTIDEMRSLIDAVGDDTELFLTGNCRCEELWPYVDEVTELVTPYKKETNAE
;
A
#
# COMPACT_ATOMS: atom_id res chain seq x y z
N MET A 1 -12.34 -1.91 21.18
CA MET A 1 -12.62 -2.86 20.11
C MET A 1 -12.29 -2.17 18.80
N SER A 2 -11.31 -2.63 18.05
CA SER A 2 -11.16 -2.16 16.70
C SER A 2 -12.10 -3.01 15.85
N GLY A 3 -13.12 -2.42 15.30
CA GLY A 3 -13.93 -3.04 14.27
C GLY A 3 -13.27 -2.89 12.90
N ARG A 4 -13.88 -3.44 11.86
CA ARG A 4 -13.50 -3.20 10.45
C ARG A 4 -13.32 -1.71 10.21
N SER A 5 -12.19 -1.34 9.64
CA SER A 5 -11.86 0.05 9.31
C SER A 5 -11.02 0.12 8.04
N ILE A 6 -11.39 0.98 7.11
CA ILE A 6 -10.71 1.14 5.83
C ILE A 6 -10.34 2.60 5.62
N HIS A 7 -9.05 2.88 5.52
CA HIS A 7 -8.49 4.21 5.37
C HIS A 7 -7.71 4.36 4.07
N ILE A 8 -7.90 5.48 3.40
CA ILE A 8 -7.06 5.93 2.29
C ILE A 8 -6.16 7.06 2.74
N PHE A 9 -4.86 6.94 2.43
CA PHE A 9 -3.90 8.05 2.46
C PHE A 9 -3.51 8.39 1.03
N CYS A 10 -3.95 9.51 0.52
CA CYS A 10 -3.72 9.94 -0.87
C CYS A 10 -3.08 11.33 -0.95
N GLY A 11 -2.90 11.84 -2.17
CA GLY A 11 -2.40 13.17 -2.44
C GLY A 11 -0.93 13.20 -2.85
N THR A 12 -0.49 14.37 -3.29
CA THR A 12 0.88 14.59 -3.81
C THR A 12 1.90 14.92 -2.72
N GLY A 13 1.44 15.19 -1.49
CA GLY A 13 2.31 15.47 -0.35
C GLY A 13 3.10 14.26 0.11
N MET A 14 4.19 14.50 0.81
CA MET A 14 5.03 13.45 1.39
C MET A 14 4.38 12.86 2.65
N GLY A 15 4.72 11.61 2.95
CA GLY A 15 4.39 10.98 4.23
C GLY A 15 3.22 10.00 4.22
N LYS A 16 2.63 9.68 3.07
CA LYS A 16 1.55 8.70 2.97
C LYS A 16 1.94 7.32 3.50
N THR A 17 3.03 6.78 2.99
CA THR A 17 3.61 5.50 3.46
C THR A 17 3.96 5.58 4.93
N SER A 18 4.59 6.67 5.36
CA SER A 18 4.96 6.89 6.78
C SER A 18 3.75 6.98 7.70
N ALA A 19 2.66 7.61 7.24
CA ALA A 19 1.41 7.67 8.00
C ALA A 19 0.79 6.28 8.19
N ALA A 20 0.67 5.51 7.10
CA ALA A 20 0.14 4.14 7.16
C ALA A 20 1.02 3.22 8.01
N LEU A 21 2.34 3.26 7.79
CA LEU A 21 3.29 2.47 8.55
C LEU A 21 3.31 2.85 10.04
N GLY A 22 3.25 4.14 10.37
CA GLY A 22 3.16 4.62 11.74
C GLY A 22 1.91 4.11 12.47
N LYS A 23 0.77 4.08 11.78
CA LYS A 23 -0.46 3.42 12.28
C LYS A 23 -0.22 1.94 12.54
N GLY A 24 0.36 1.21 11.57
CA GLY A 24 0.68 -0.21 11.72
C GLY A 24 1.61 -0.49 12.89
N ILE A 25 2.70 0.27 13.05
CA ILE A 25 3.65 0.11 14.15
C ILE A 25 2.96 0.35 15.51
N ARG A 26 2.08 1.36 15.59
CA ARG A 26 1.30 1.62 16.80
C ARG A 26 0.41 0.44 17.16
N GLU A 27 -0.29 -0.13 16.18
CA GLU A 27 -1.16 -1.29 16.39
C GLU A 27 -0.35 -2.55 16.77
N ALA A 28 0.83 -2.75 16.15
CA ALA A 28 1.77 -3.81 16.54
C ALA A 28 2.21 -3.67 18.01
N GLY A 29 2.46 -2.45 18.47
CA GLY A 29 2.75 -2.16 19.88
C GLY A 29 1.59 -2.50 20.84
N LEU A 30 0.37 -2.63 20.33
CA LEU A 30 -0.80 -3.10 21.08
C LEU A 30 -1.03 -4.62 20.95
N GLY A 31 -0.09 -5.34 20.36
CA GLY A 31 -0.13 -6.80 20.18
C GLY A 31 -0.86 -7.28 18.94
N LYS A 32 -1.18 -6.37 18.01
CA LYS A 32 -1.80 -6.73 16.72
C LYS A 32 -0.76 -7.16 15.69
N SER A 33 -1.14 -8.08 14.82
CA SER A 33 -0.32 -8.51 13.68
C SER A 33 -0.52 -7.59 12.48
N VAL A 34 0.59 -7.16 11.86
CA VAL A 34 0.58 -6.23 10.74
C VAL A 34 1.26 -6.85 9.51
N ILE A 35 0.62 -6.75 8.36
CA ILE A 35 1.21 -7.07 7.07
C ILE A 35 1.28 -5.80 6.23
N LEU A 36 2.47 -5.49 5.72
CA LEU A 36 2.72 -4.43 4.75
C LEU A 36 3.04 -5.06 3.39
N ILE A 37 2.25 -4.74 2.37
CA ILE A 37 2.50 -5.13 0.98
C ILE A 37 2.82 -3.86 0.19
N GLN A 38 3.99 -3.83 -0.44
CA GLN A 38 4.45 -2.73 -1.27
C GLN A 38 4.41 -3.09 -2.75
N PHE A 39 3.86 -2.18 -3.56
CA PHE A 39 3.81 -2.26 -5.01
C PHE A 39 4.61 -1.12 -5.63
N LEU A 40 5.21 -1.33 -6.80
CA LEU A 40 5.87 -0.30 -7.62
C LEU A 40 6.77 0.68 -6.83
N LYS A 41 7.45 0.20 -5.82
CA LYS A 41 8.35 1.05 -5.03
C LYS A 41 9.64 1.28 -5.79
N GLU A 42 10.03 2.54 -5.92
CA GLU A 42 11.37 2.89 -6.40
C GLU A 42 12.44 2.26 -5.51
N LYS A 43 13.60 2.00 -6.11
CA LYS A 43 14.76 1.39 -5.45
C LYS A 43 15.03 2.06 -4.09
N GLN A 44 14.67 1.40 -3.01
CA GLN A 44 15.01 1.88 -1.67
C GLN A 44 16.48 1.56 -1.38
N ALA A 45 17.10 2.40 -0.55
CA ALA A 45 18.47 2.17 -0.08
C ALA A 45 18.62 0.76 0.50
N GLU A 46 19.70 0.09 0.14
CA GLU A 46 20.11 -1.16 0.77
C GLU A 46 20.11 -0.98 2.30
N GLY A 47 19.52 -1.92 3.03
CA GLY A 47 19.39 -1.84 4.50
C GLY A 47 17.98 -1.55 5.02
N SER A 48 17.07 -0.95 4.25
CA SER A 48 15.69 -0.76 4.70
C SER A 48 14.97 -2.09 4.92
N MET A 49 15.26 -3.11 4.09
CA MET A 49 14.69 -4.46 4.23
C MET A 49 15.16 -5.18 5.49
N ASP A 50 16.42 -4.99 5.89
CA ASP A 50 16.96 -5.59 7.10
C ASP A 50 16.34 -5.00 8.36
N PHE A 51 15.93 -3.72 8.31
CA PHE A 51 15.18 -3.11 9.38
C PHE A 51 13.82 -3.80 9.58
N PHE A 52 13.07 -4.04 8.49
CA PHE A 52 11.77 -4.70 8.58
C PHE A 52 11.85 -6.13 9.12
N LYS A 53 12.90 -6.88 8.79
CA LYS A 53 13.14 -8.21 9.38
C LYS A 53 13.25 -8.18 10.90
N ARG A 54 13.71 -7.06 11.46
CA ARG A 54 13.80 -6.88 12.92
C ARG A 54 12.46 -6.61 13.58
N LEU A 55 11.42 -6.26 12.80
CA LEU A 55 10.06 -6.03 13.27
C LEU A 55 9.20 -7.30 13.21
N GLU A 56 9.72 -8.39 12.64
CA GLU A 56 9.03 -9.67 12.61
C GLU A 56 9.04 -10.33 14.02
N PRO A 57 7.97 -11.04 14.38
CA PRO A 57 6.80 -11.38 13.56
C PRO A 57 5.67 -10.34 13.59
N GLU A 58 5.78 -9.26 14.37
CA GLU A 58 4.70 -8.29 14.58
C GLU A 58 4.36 -7.52 13.30
N VAL A 59 5.38 -7.12 12.54
CA VAL A 59 5.23 -6.45 11.23
C VAL A 59 5.98 -7.23 10.17
N ARG A 60 5.25 -7.76 9.19
CA ARG A 60 5.82 -8.51 8.06
C ARG A 60 5.71 -7.70 6.78
N LEU A 61 6.82 -7.55 6.06
CA LEU A 61 6.88 -6.84 4.77
C LEU A 61 6.94 -7.84 3.61
N PHE A 62 6.06 -7.63 2.61
CA PHE A 62 6.09 -8.30 1.32
C PHE A 62 6.20 -7.26 0.20
N ARG A 63 7.02 -7.54 -0.80
CA ARG A 63 7.18 -6.70 -1.98
C ARG A 63 6.80 -7.46 -3.24
N PHE A 64 6.01 -6.83 -4.08
CA PHE A 64 5.64 -7.33 -5.40
C PHE A 64 6.18 -6.36 -6.45
N GLU A 65 7.48 -6.38 -6.60
CA GLU A 65 8.26 -5.62 -7.55
C GLU A 65 9.28 -6.57 -8.17
N LYS A 66 9.24 -6.72 -9.50
CA LYS A 66 10.13 -7.63 -10.22
C LYS A 66 11.35 -6.90 -10.77
N PHE A 67 11.16 -5.67 -11.22
CA PHE A 67 12.18 -4.85 -11.83
C PHE A 67 12.53 -3.65 -10.96
N PRO A 68 13.83 -3.28 -10.85
CA PRO A 68 14.26 -2.14 -10.05
C PRO A 68 14.00 -0.79 -10.73
N GLU A 69 13.72 -0.79 -12.04
CA GLU A 69 13.42 0.39 -12.83
C GLU A 69 11.96 0.82 -12.64
N ASN A 70 11.70 2.11 -12.86
CA ASN A 70 10.34 2.63 -12.86
C ASN A 70 9.51 1.91 -13.96
N TYR A 71 8.29 1.52 -13.63
CA TYR A 71 7.35 0.82 -14.52
C TYR A 71 7.24 1.48 -15.91
N ASP A 72 7.19 2.81 -15.96
CA ASP A 72 7.05 3.55 -17.22
C ASP A 72 8.31 3.50 -18.11
N CYS A 73 9.45 3.07 -17.54
CA CYS A 73 10.72 2.88 -18.26
C CYS A 73 10.94 1.45 -18.76
N LEU A 74 10.07 0.51 -18.37
CA LEU A 74 10.16 -0.89 -18.76
C LEU A 74 9.72 -1.09 -20.22
N THR A 75 10.28 -2.10 -20.89
CA THR A 75 9.79 -2.58 -22.18
C THR A 75 8.39 -3.21 -22.02
N GLU A 76 7.63 -3.30 -23.12
CA GLU A 76 6.29 -3.90 -23.10
C GLU A 76 6.28 -5.30 -22.46
N ARG A 77 7.26 -6.13 -22.78
CA ARG A 77 7.38 -7.48 -22.20
C ARG A 77 7.66 -7.45 -20.70
N GLU A 78 8.52 -6.55 -20.24
CA GLU A 78 8.81 -6.36 -18.83
C GLU A 78 7.61 -5.80 -18.09
N GLN A 79 6.85 -4.89 -18.70
CA GLN A 79 5.58 -4.39 -18.16
C GLN A 79 4.56 -5.51 -17.98
N GLU A 80 4.40 -6.40 -18.98
CA GLU A 80 3.53 -7.58 -18.87
C GLU A 80 3.94 -8.50 -17.70
N ASP A 81 5.24 -8.72 -17.54
CA ASP A 81 5.78 -9.51 -16.44
C ASP A 81 5.54 -8.84 -15.08
N GLU A 82 5.71 -7.52 -15.00
CA GLU A 82 5.45 -6.74 -13.79
C GLU A 82 3.97 -6.74 -13.43
N VAL A 83 3.07 -6.56 -14.40
CA VAL A 83 1.62 -6.66 -14.19
C VAL A 83 1.24 -8.03 -13.63
N ARG A 84 1.82 -9.10 -14.15
CA ARG A 84 1.58 -10.46 -13.65
C ARG A 84 2.03 -10.61 -12.20
N ASN A 85 3.18 -10.07 -11.85
CA ASN A 85 3.70 -10.03 -10.50
C ASN A 85 2.78 -9.22 -9.55
N ILE A 86 2.32 -8.05 -9.99
CA ILE A 86 1.36 -7.21 -9.26
C ILE A 86 0.04 -7.96 -9.01
N LYS A 87 -0.49 -8.65 -10.02
CA LYS A 87 -1.71 -9.47 -9.87
C LYS A 87 -1.53 -10.60 -8.85
N ASN A 88 -0.35 -11.20 -8.78
CA ASN A 88 -0.01 -12.16 -7.73
C ASN A 88 -0.04 -11.49 -6.34
N GLY A 89 0.47 -10.28 -6.22
CA GLY A 89 0.42 -9.49 -4.99
C GLY A 89 -1.01 -9.17 -4.55
N LEU A 90 -1.88 -8.82 -5.48
CA LEU A 90 -3.31 -8.60 -5.21
C LEU A 90 -4.02 -9.88 -4.74
N ASN A 91 -3.74 -11.01 -5.38
CA ASN A 91 -4.29 -12.30 -4.98
C ASN A 91 -3.81 -12.69 -3.59
N PHE A 92 -2.55 -12.41 -3.28
CA PHE A 92 -1.99 -12.60 -1.94
C PHE A 92 -2.73 -11.72 -0.91
N ALA A 93 -2.91 -10.42 -1.19
CA ALA A 93 -3.67 -9.51 -0.32
C ALA A 93 -5.10 -10.00 -0.07
N LYS A 94 -5.81 -10.41 -1.11
CA LYS A 94 -7.17 -11.00 -0.99
C LYS A 94 -7.18 -12.24 -0.12
N LYS A 95 -6.20 -13.13 -0.26
CA LYS A 95 -6.07 -14.33 0.56
C LYS A 95 -5.84 -13.97 2.03
N VAL A 96 -4.92 -13.04 2.30
CA VAL A 96 -4.64 -12.55 3.65
C VAL A 96 -5.92 -12.05 4.33
N LEU A 97 -6.71 -11.23 3.62
CA LEU A 97 -7.99 -10.73 4.13
C LEU A 97 -9.02 -11.83 4.34
N ALA A 98 -9.17 -12.75 3.38
CA ALA A 98 -10.18 -13.79 3.42
C ALA A 98 -9.97 -14.79 4.57
N ILE A 99 -8.73 -15.07 4.94
CA ILE A 99 -8.40 -16.00 6.04
C ILE A 99 -8.16 -15.30 7.38
N GLY A 100 -8.19 -13.94 7.41
CA GLY A 100 -7.93 -13.17 8.62
C GLY A 100 -6.50 -13.36 9.16
N GLU A 101 -5.49 -13.38 8.26
CA GLU A 101 -4.10 -13.68 8.64
C GLU A 101 -3.44 -12.55 9.44
N CYS A 102 -3.98 -11.33 9.37
CA CYS A 102 -3.48 -10.19 10.14
C CYS A 102 -4.64 -9.30 10.62
N ASP A 103 -4.34 -8.52 11.66
CA ASP A 103 -5.27 -7.51 12.19
C ASP A 103 -5.21 -6.21 11.39
N VAL A 104 -4.04 -5.90 10.82
CA VAL A 104 -3.80 -4.70 10.02
C VAL A 104 -3.12 -5.07 8.70
N LEU A 105 -3.72 -4.70 7.59
CA LEU A 105 -3.14 -4.81 6.26
C LEU A 105 -2.89 -3.43 5.67
N ILE A 106 -1.65 -3.19 5.23
CA ILE A 106 -1.25 -1.96 4.53
C ILE A 106 -0.90 -2.32 3.09
N LEU A 107 -1.57 -1.71 2.13
CA LEU A 107 -1.28 -1.83 0.70
C LEU A 107 -0.67 -0.52 0.21
N ASP A 108 0.65 -0.50 0.16
CA ASP A 108 1.42 0.70 -0.17
C ASP A 108 1.56 0.88 -1.68
N GLU A 109 1.26 2.09 -2.18
CA GLU A 109 1.22 2.48 -3.60
C GLU A 109 0.14 1.77 -4.45
N ILE A 110 -0.84 1.12 -3.83
CA ILE A 110 -1.91 0.42 -4.54
C ILE A 110 -2.78 1.38 -5.38
N LEU A 111 -3.00 2.61 -4.93
CA LEU A 111 -3.81 3.60 -5.65
C LEU A 111 -3.14 4.03 -6.96
N GLY A 112 -1.81 4.05 -7.01
CA GLY A 112 -1.06 4.31 -8.24
C GLY A 112 -1.25 3.24 -9.31
N LEU A 113 -1.53 2.00 -8.92
CA LEU A 113 -1.85 0.91 -9.87
C LEU A 113 -3.20 1.15 -10.56
N THR A 114 -4.14 1.76 -9.87
CA THR A 114 -5.45 2.14 -10.43
C THR A 114 -5.29 3.27 -11.42
N GLU A 115 -4.50 4.29 -11.10
CA GLU A 115 -4.17 5.38 -12.02
C GLU A 115 -3.48 4.89 -13.29
N LYS A 116 -2.61 3.90 -13.19
CA LYS A 116 -1.93 3.27 -14.35
C LYS A 116 -2.82 2.29 -15.13
N GLY A 117 -4.04 2.04 -14.68
CA GLY A 117 -4.95 1.06 -15.30
C GLY A 117 -4.53 -0.40 -15.12
N ILE A 118 -3.57 -0.69 -14.25
CA ILE A 118 -3.11 -2.06 -13.94
C ILE A 118 -4.14 -2.78 -13.07
N VAL A 119 -4.76 -2.05 -12.15
CA VAL A 119 -5.81 -2.53 -11.26
C VAL A 119 -7.07 -1.73 -11.50
N THR A 120 -8.19 -2.41 -11.70
CA THR A 120 -9.49 -1.75 -11.90
C THR A 120 -10.13 -1.33 -10.58
N ILE A 121 -11.05 -0.37 -10.64
CA ILE A 121 -11.88 0.02 -9.48
C ILE A 121 -12.66 -1.18 -8.95
N ASP A 122 -13.18 -2.06 -9.83
CA ASP A 122 -13.92 -3.25 -9.41
C ASP A 122 -13.03 -4.26 -8.67
N GLU A 123 -11.77 -4.42 -9.10
CA GLU A 123 -10.80 -5.24 -8.37
C GLU A 123 -10.50 -4.66 -6.98
N MET A 124 -10.37 -3.33 -6.87
CA MET A 124 -10.19 -2.64 -5.59
C MET A 124 -11.42 -2.80 -4.69
N ARG A 125 -12.62 -2.67 -5.23
CA ARG A 125 -13.85 -2.90 -4.47
C ARG A 125 -13.94 -4.34 -3.96
N SER A 126 -13.63 -5.31 -4.81
CA SER A 126 -13.58 -6.73 -4.41
C SER A 126 -12.60 -6.99 -3.26
N LEU A 127 -11.49 -6.26 -3.23
CA LEU A 127 -10.52 -6.34 -2.13
C LEU A 127 -11.07 -5.67 -0.85
N ILE A 128 -11.70 -4.51 -0.98
CA ILE A 128 -12.36 -3.81 0.13
C ILE A 128 -13.48 -4.68 0.73
N ASP A 129 -14.27 -5.34 -0.09
CA ASP A 129 -15.36 -6.22 0.34
C ASP A 129 -14.85 -7.47 1.08
N ALA A 130 -13.60 -7.88 0.84
CA ALA A 130 -12.96 -9.01 1.52
C ALA A 130 -12.43 -8.68 2.93
N VAL A 131 -12.47 -7.41 3.35
CA VAL A 131 -12.02 -7.00 4.68
C VAL A 131 -12.95 -7.54 5.75
N GLY A 132 -12.41 -8.35 6.66
CA GLY A 132 -13.15 -8.93 7.79
C GLY A 132 -13.52 -7.91 8.87
N ASP A 133 -14.43 -8.31 9.76
CA ASP A 133 -15.02 -7.42 10.78
C ASP A 133 -14.01 -6.87 11.80
N ASP A 134 -12.89 -7.53 11.99
CA ASP A 134 -11.84 -7.15 12.95
C ASP A 134 -10.54 -6.69 12.28
N THR A 135 -10.56 -6.43 10.95
CA THR A 135 -9.38 -6.06 10.18
C THR A 135 -9.37 -4.59 9.81
N GLU A 136 -8.24 -3.93 10.00
CA GLU A 136 -7.96 -2.57 9.52
C GLU A 136 -7.20 -2.65 8.18
N LEU A 137 -7.67 -1.91 7.18
CA LEU A 137 -7.04 -1.82 5.87
C LEU A 137 -6.60 -0.37 5.60
N PHE A 138 -5.33 -0.20 5.24
CA PHE A 138 -4.79 1.09 4.79
C PHE A 138 -4.36 0.98 3.33
N LEU A 139 -4.84 1.92 2.50
CA LEU A 139 -4.51 2.05 1.09
C LEU A 139 -3.75 3.36 0.88
N THR A 140 -2.61 3.32 0.18
CA THR A 140 -1.84 4.54 -0.11
C THR A 140 -1.59 4.74 -1.60
N GLY A 141 -1.35 5.98 -1.99
CA GLY A 141 -0.92 6.38 -3.32
C GLY A 141 -1.19 7.85 -3.63
N ASN A 142 -0.65 8.35 -4.73
CA ASN A 142 -0.84 9.74 -5.12
C ASN A 142 -2.26 10.02 -5.63
N CYS A 143 -2.85 9.06 -6.33
CA CYS A 143 -4.20 9.17 -6.86
C CYS A 143 -5.24 9.27 -5.74
N ARG A 144 -6.20 10.17 -5.87
CA ARG A 144 -7.31 10.31 -4.92
C ARG A 144 -8.30 9.16 -5.02
N CYS A 145 -8.48 8.57 -6.21
CA CYS A 145 -9.40 7.46 -6.48
C CYS A 145 -10.78 7.70 -5.85
N GLU A 146 -11.42 8.83 -6.15
CA GLU A 146 -12.68 9.27 -5.52
C GLU A 146 -13.81 8.24 -5.68
N GLU A 147 -13.75 7.41 -6.71
CA GLU A 147 -14.69 6.31 -6.95
C GLU A 147 -14.69 5.26 -5.82
N LEU A 148 -13.60 5.18 -5.05
CA LEU A 148 -13.50 4.28 -3.89
C LEU A 148 -14.05 4.89 -2.59
N TRP A 149 -14.18 6.20 -2.51
CA TRP A 149 -14.57 6.90 -1.28
C TRP A 149 -15.88 6.41 -0.64
N PRO A 150 -16.92 6.08 -1.42
CA PRO A 150 -18.17 5.55 -0.84
C PRO A 150 -18.02 4.19 -0.13
N TYR A 151 -16.90 3.49 -0.33
CA TYR A 151 -16.66 2.14 0.19
C TYR A 151 -15.63 2.10 1.33
N VAL A 152 -15.09 3.25 1.72
CA VAL A 152 -14.09 3.38 2.79
C VAL A 152 -14.62 4.23 3.94
N ASP A 153 -14.00 4.12 5.11
CA ASP A 153 -14.45 4.82 6.30
C ASP A 153 -13.84 6.21 6.42
N GLU A 154 -12.60 6.39 5.94
CA GLU A 154 -11.89 7.66 6.03
C GLU A 154 -10.91 7.85 4.87
N VAL A 155 -10.82 9.07 4.40
CA VAL A 155 -9.82 9.50 3.40
C VAL A 155 -9.03 10.67 3.96
N THR A 156 -7.72 10.53 4.02
CA THR A 156 -6.79 11.60 4.40
C THR A 156 -5.95 11.98 3.19
N GLU A 157 -6.01 13.23 2.78
CA GLU A 157 -5.19 13.78 1.71
C GLU A 157 -3.98 14.52 2.28
N LEU A 158 -2.77 14.11 1.89
CA LEU A 158 -1.55 14.78 2.28
C LEU A 158 -1.11 15.74 1.18
N VAL A 159 -0.93 17.00 1.55
CA VAL A 159 -0.47 18.08 0.68
C VAL A 159 0.75 18.72 1.30
N THR A 160 1.69 19.14 0.45
CA THR A 160 2.84 19.97 0.87
C THR A 160 2.56 21.41 0.47
N PRO A 161 2.03 22.27 1.37
CA PRO A 161 1.60 23.62 1.02
C PRO A 161 2.78 24.55 0.70
N TYR A 162 3.96 24.20 1.16
CA TYR A 162 5.19 24.96 0.87
C TYR A 162 6.39 24.01 0.76
N LYS A 163 7.18 24.23 -0.28
CA LYS A 163 8.50 23.61 -0.45
C LYS A 163 9.44 24.66 -1.03
N LYS A 164 10.57 24.91 -0.36
CA LYS A 164 11.60 25.80 -0.88
C LYS A 164 12.20 25.21 -2.15
N GLU A 165 12.23 26.00 -3.23
CA GLU A 165 12.95 25.60 -4.43
C GLU A 165 14.44 25.47 -4.12
N THR A 166 15.00 24.31 -4.34
CA THR A 166 16.45 24.12 -4.33
C THR A 166 16.94 24.54 -5.71
N ASN A 167 17.63 25.68 -5.79
CA ASN A 167 18.39 26.00 -6.99
C ASN A 167 19.37 24.84 -7.23
N ALA A 168 19.16 24.12 -8.32
CA ALA A 168 20.17 23.19 -8.82
C ALA A 168 21.38 24.05 -9.26
N GLU A 169 22.49 23.96 -8.55
CA GLU A 169 23.80 24.37 -9.04
C GLU A 169 24.31 23.37 -10.06
#